data_6778b2b3a12d84a65fbd24401c3a8091
#
_entry.id   6778b2b3a12d84a65fbd24401c3a8091
#
_cell.length_a   1.000
_cell.length_b   1.000
_cell.length_c   1.000
_cell.angle_alpha   90.00
_cell.angle_beta   90.00
_cell.angle_gamma   90.00
#
_symmetry.space_group_name_H-M   'P 1'
#
loop_
_entity.id
_entity.type
_entity.pdbx_description
1 polymer ?
#
loop_
_entity_poly.entity_id
_entity_poly.type
_entity_poly.pdbx_seq_one_letter_code
_entity_poly.pdbx_strand_id
1 'polypeptide(L)'
;FILANTRRKPDIWVSVWVAAKGHNGVGLELMNALPGLLNADVVACNNIRPNTCTFYQFLGWRAERLPHYYRLGRRRAYYLAKPLRYSLPPVQRDLGLAKVEDAADLIPLGMPATPHTPRKDVWYMRRRYFHYPHFKYDVWAACENNKLLAYVVTRTVSAKETGCAAVVRLVDFIGEDSVLPRLGAALDAILNREGAEYMDCYNAGIPADVWLAAGFTERVEGDGCIIPNYLTPPLHENTEYYYFTNKPENFVMFKADGDQDRPNLK
;
A
#
# COMPACT_ATOMS: atom_id res chain seq x y z
N PHE A 1 10.09 -14.13 -6.81
CA PHE A 1 8.84 -13.89 -6.05
C PHE A 1 9.13 -13.65 -4.58
N ILE A 2 8.18 -13.05 -3.88
CA ILE A 2 8.24 -12.71 -2.47
C ILE A 2 7.05 -13.34 -1.78
N LEU A 3 7.28 -14.03 -0.66
CA LEU A 3 6.20 -14.62 0.13
C LEU A 3 5.46 -13.54 0.94
N ALA A 4 4.13 -13.57 0.93
CA ALA A 4 3.30 -12.77 1.82
C ALA A 4 3.05 -13.46 3.17
N ASN A 5 3.25 -14.77 3.24
CA ASN A 5 3.08 -15.56 4.47
C ASN A 5 3.86 -16.88 4.37
N THR A 6 3.89 -17.62 5.49
CA THR A 6 4.59 -18.90 5.64
C THR A 6 3.64 -20.12 5.61
N ARG A 7 2.44 -19.96 5.05
CA ARG A 7 1.44 -21.03 4.95
C ARG A 7 1.90 -22.15 4.03
N ARG A 8 1.33 -23.34 4.17
CA ARG A 8 1.60 -24.51 3.29
C ARG A 8 1.24 -24.21 1.82
N LYS A 9 0.18 -23.43 1.60
CA LYS A 9 -0.14 -22.76 0.33
C LYS A 9 0.09 -21.27 0.52
N PRO A 10 1.28 -20.77 0.19
CA PRO A 10 1.61 -19.38 0.42
C PRO A 10 0.89 -18.46 -0.56
N ASP A 11 0.69 -17.23 -0.12
CA ASP A 11 0.38 -16.14 -1.03
C ASP A 11 1.69 -15.48 -1.46
N ILE A 12 1.81 -15.12 -2.72
CA ILE A 12 3.06 -14.62 -3.29
C ILE A 12 2.88 -13.34 -4.10
N TRP A 13 3.93 -12.54 -4.07
CA TRP A 13 4.10 -11.38 -4.94
C TRP A 13 5.13 -11.73 -6.02
N VAL A 14 4.78 -11.53 -7.28
CA VAL A 14 5.76 -11.59 -8.37
C VAL A 14 6.54 -10.27 -8.36
N SER A 15 7.85 -10.35 -8.24
CA SER A 15 8.71 -9.15 -8.21
C SER A 15 9.22 -8.80 -9.60
N VAL A 16 9.84 -9.77 -10.29
CA VAL A 16 10.38 -9.61 -11.65
C VAL A 16 10.26 -10.94 -12.37
N TRP A 17 9.88 -10.89 -13.63
CA TRP A 17 10.05 -12.00 -14.54
C TRP A 17 10.57 -11.50 -15.89
N VAL A 18 11.36 -12.32 -16.56
CA VAL A 18 11.97 -11.99 -17.85
C VAL A 18 11.94 -13.25 -18.73
N ALA A 19 11.51 -13.08 -19.98
CA ALA A 19 11.65 -14.10 -21.00
C ALA A 19 12.91 -13.82 -21.85
N ALA A 20 13.63 -14.86 -22.21
CA ALA A 20 14.77 -14.73 -23.10
C ALA A 20 14.32 -14.25 -24.50
N LYS A 21 15.17 -13.50 -25.19
CA LYS A 21 14.90 -13.02 -26.54
C LYS A 21 14.64 -14.22 -27.50
N GLY A 22 13.60 -14.14 -28.29
CA GLY A 22 13.20 -15.20 -29.22
C GLY A 22 12.23 -16.24 -28.65
N HIS A 23 11.91 -16.17 -27.35
CA HIS A 23 10.97 -17.07 -26.68
C HIS A 23 9.63 -16.35 -26.41
N ASN A 24 8.99 -15.89 -27.48
CA ASN A 24 7.68 -15.22 -27.39
C ASN A 24 6.61 -16.21 -26.88
N GLY A 25 5.81 -15.76 -25.91
CA GLY A 25 4.75 -16.57 -25.30
C GLY A 25 5.17 -17.36 -24.05
N VAL A 26 6.43 -17.78 -23.92
CA VAL A 26 6.92 -18.55 -22.75
C VAL A 26 6.67 -17.81 -21.42
N GLY A 27 6.79 -16.48 -21.40
CA GLY A 27 6.50 -15.68 -20.21
C GLY A 27 5.04 -15.82 -19.76
N LEU A 28 4.10 -15.87 -20.71
CA LEU A 28 2.67 -16.03 -20.39
C LEU A 28 2.37 -17.46 -19.89
N GLU A 29 2.97 -18.47 -20.56
CA GLU A 29 2.85 -19.87 -20.13
C GLU A 29 3.41 -20.07 -18.72
N LEU A 30 4.57 -19.46 -18.42
CA LEU A 30 5.16 -19.49 -17.09
C LEU A 30 4.24 -18.86 -16.05
N MET A 31 3.67 -17.70 -16.36
CA MET A 31 2.74 -17.03 -15.44
C MET A 31 1.50 -17.87 -15.20
N ASN A 32 0.93 -18.49 -16.22
CA ASN A 32 -0.21 -19.40 -16.10
C ASN A 32 0.09 -20.63 -15.22
N ALA A 33 1.30 -21.18 -15.35
CA ALA A 33 1.73 -22.34 -14.58
C ALA A 33 2.17 -22.00 -13.13
N LEU A 34 2.50 -20.74 -12.86
CA LEU A 34 3.15 -20.31 -11.62
C LEU A 34 2.38 -20.69 -10.34
N PRO A 35 1.04 -20.51 -10.24
CA PRO A 35 0.28 -20.92 -9.06
C PRO A 35 0.45 -22.40 -8.73
N GLY A 36 0.41 -23.26 -9.76
CA GLY A 36 0.60 -24.71 -9.59
C GLY A 36 2.04 -25.07 -9.24
N LEU A 37 3.03 -24.48 -9.93
CA LEU A 37 4.45 -24.75 -9.71
C LEU A 37 4.91 -24.38 -8.28
N LEU A 38 4.36 -23.31 -7.72
CA LEU A 38 4.71 -22.84 -6.38
C LEU A 38 3.72 -23.33 -5.31
N ASN A 39 2.70 -24.11 -5.70
CA ASN A 39 1.58 -24.47 -4.81
C ASN A 39 1.01 -23.22 -4.10
N ALA A 40 0.93 -22.08 -4.80
CA ALA A 40 0.49 -20.82 -4.24
C ALA A 40 -1.02 -20.66 -4.31
N ASP A 41 -1.63 -20.04 -3.29
CA ASP A 41 -3.06 -19.72 -3.27
C ASP A 41 -3.33 -18.42 -4.05
N VAL A 42 -2.60 -17.38 -3.74
CA VAL A 42 -2.66 -16.08 -4.42
C VAL A 42 -1.34 -15.77 -5.11
N VAL A 43 -1.44 -15.36 -6.37
CA VAL A 43 -0.33 -14.83 -7.15
C VAL A 43 -0.70 -13.43 -7.63
N ALA A 44 0.03 -12.43 -7.19
CA ALA A 44 -0.24 -11.04 -7.53
C ALA A 44 1.04 -10.25 -7.78
N CYS A 45 0.90 -9.11 -8.44
CA CYS A 45 1.99 -8.16 -8.66
C CYS A 45 1.41 -6.76 -8.83
N ASN A 46 2.13 -5.75 -8.35
CA ASN A 46 1.87 -4.38 -8.74
C ASN A 46 3.02 -3.82 -9.57
N ASN A 47 2.86 -2.56 -10.00
CA ASN A 47 3.84 -1.87 -10.85
C ASN A 47 4.09 -2.61 -12.19
N ILE A 48 3.05 -3.25 -12.72
CA ILE A 48 3.07 -3.80 -14.07
C ILE A 48 2.87 -2.68 -15.10
N ARG A 49 3.31 -2.91 -16.32
CA ARG A 49 3.09 -1.94 -17.42
C ARG A 49 1.61 -1.98 -17.85
N PRO A 50 0.98 -0.83 -18.18
CA PRO A 50 -0.43 -0.78 -18.60
C PRO A 50 -0.74 -1.71 -19.76
N ASN A 51 0.15 -1.78 -20.75
CA ASN A 51 -0.01 -2.64 -21.94
C ASN A 51 0.12 -4.14 -21.65
N THR A 52 0.54 -4.54 -20.44
CA THR A 52 0.57 -5.94 -20.04
C THR A 52 -0.71 -6.41 -19.36
N CYS A 53 -1.63 -5.50 -19.00
CA CYS A 53 -2.89 -5.87 -18.37
C CYS A 53 -3.69 -6.87 -19.20
N THR A 54 -3.75 -6.68 -20.51
CA THR A 54 -4.47 -7.58 -21.44
C THR A 54 -3.95 -9.00 -21.42
N PHE A 55 -2.64 -9.20 -21.15
CA PHE A 55 -2.07 -10.54 -21.04
C PHE A 55 -2.57 -11.29 -19.82
N TYR A 56 -2.67 -10.60 -18.67
CA TYR A 56 -3.19 -11.20 -17.45
C TYR A 56 -4.71 -11.40 -17.53
N GLN A 57 -5.43 -10.47 -18.15
CA GLN A 57 -6.87 -10.62 -18.43
C GLN A 57 -7.15 -11.82 -19.34
N PHE A 58 -6.27 -12.08 -20.33
CA PHE A 58 -6.35 -13.28 -21.18
C PHE A 58 -6.21 -14.58 -20.37
N LEU A 59 -5.45 -14.58 -19.28
CA LEU A 59 -5.34 -15.72 -18.35
C LEU A 59 -6.58 -15.85 -17.44
N GLY A 60 -7.57 -14.96 -17.55
CA GLY A 60 -8.73 -14.90 -16.66
C GLY A 60 -8.42 -14.22 -15.31
N TRP A 61 -7.29 -13.53 -15.20
CA TRP A 61 -6.89 -12.81 -14.00
C TRP A 61 -7.40 -11.38 -14.01
N ARG A 62 -7.62 -10.80 -12.83
CA ARG A 62 -7.89 -9.36 -12.73
C ARG A 62 -6.61 -8.58 -12.93
N ALA A 63 -6.61 -7.60 -13.83
CA ALA A 63 -5.52 -6.67 -14.02
C ALA A 63 -6.09 -5.28 -14.34
N GLU A 64 -5.77 -4.30 -13.48
CA GLU A 64 -6.40 -2.98 -13.47
C GLU A 64 -5.43 -1.91 -12.95
N ARG A 65 -5.83 -0.63 -13.05
CA ARG A 65 -5.16 0.48 -12.39
C ARG A 65 -5.31 0.37 -10.86
N LEU A 66 -4.24 0.72 -10.15
CA LEU A 66 -4.21 0.79 -8.69
C LEU A 66 -4.70 2.19 -8.25
N PRO A 67 -5.88 2.33 -7.64
CA PRO A 67 -6.40 3.61 -7.18
C PRO A 67 -5.45 4.34 -6.25
N HIS A 68 -5.41 5.66 -6.35
CA HIS A 68 -4.57 6.53 -5.53
C HIS A 68 -5.44 7.39 -4.63
N TYR A 69 -5.28 7.24 -3.33
CA TYR A 69 -5.97 7.99 -2.29
C TYR A 69 -5.01 8.94 -1.60
N TYR A 70 -5.46 10.13 -1.24
CA TYR A 70 -4.67 11.10 -0.51
C TYR A 70 -5.49 11.81 0.56
N ARG A 71 -4.80 12.34 1.55
CA ARG A 71 -5.33 13.09 2.67
C ARG A 71 -4.40 14.26 2.92
N LEU A 72 -4.94 15.49 2.92
CA LEU A 72 -4.13 16.69 3.12
C LEU A 72 -3.81 16.93 4.60
N GLY A 73 -2.59 17.36 4.88
CA GLY A 73 -2.21 17.91 6.17
C GLY A 73 -2.74 19.35 6.34
N ARG A 74 -2.90 19.81 7.58
CA ARG A 74 -3.34 21.20 7.87
C ARG A 74 -2.21 22.19 7.63
N ARG A 75 -2.14 22.76 6.44
CA ARG A 75 -1.11 23.71 6.05
C ARG A 75 -1.69 24.97 5.40
N ARG A 76 -0.91 26.09 5.46
CA ARG A 76 -1.24 27.33 4.76
C ARG A 76 -0.88 27.26 3.27
N ALA A 77 0.11 26.46 2.91
CA ALA A 77 0.56 26.27 1.53
C ALA A 77 1.09 24.84 1.35
N TYR A 78 0.97 24.35 0.13
CA TYR A 78 1.49 23.06 -0.31
C TYR A 78 2.54 23.31 -1.40
N TYR A 79 3.70 22.71 -1.24
CA TYR A 79 4.83 22.84 -2.17
C TYR A 79 4.90 21.66 -3.14
N LEU A 80 4.51 20.47 -2.67
CA LEU A 80 4.56 19.24 -3.44
C LEU A 80 3.21 18.96 -4.09
N ALA A 81 2.15 18.98 -3.32
CA ALA A 81 0.80 18.70 -3.81
C ALA A 81 0.17 19.93 -4.47
N LYS A 82 -0.62 19.70 -5.52
CA LYS A 82 -1.52 20.70 -6.12
C LYS A 82 -2.95 20.15 -6.04
N PRO A 83 -3.61 20.20 -4.86
CA PRO A 83 -4.96 19.68 -4.70
C PRO A 83 -5.97 20.63 -5.35
N LEU A 84 -7.07 20.09 -5.87
CA LEU A 84 -8.18 20.88 -6.41
C LEU A 84 -9.00 21.56 -5.32
N ARG A 85 -9.06 20.93 -4.15
CA ARG A 85 -9.80 21.42 -2.98
C ARG A 85 -8.93 21.33 -1.75
N TYR A 86 -9.03 22.35 -0.92
CA TYR A 86 -8.27 22.45 0.34
C TYR A 86 -9.12 22.11 1.57
N SER A 87 -10.36 21.62 1.38
CA SER A 87 -11.22 21.21 2.46
C SER A 87 -10.74 19.89 3.05
N LEU A 88 -10.60 19.84 4.36
CA LEU A 88 -10.33 18.60 5.08
C LEU A 88 -11.66 17.93 5.41
N PRO A 89 -11.88 16.69 4.99
CA PRO A 89 -13.12 15.98 5.33
C PRO A 89 -13.20 15.74 6.86
N PRO A 90 -14.41 15.69 7.43
CA PRO A 90 -14.59 15.31 8.82
C PRO A 90 -14.13 13.87 9.05
N VAL A 91 -13.56 13.60 10.21
CA VAL A 91 -13.05 12.28 10.59
C VAL A 91 -13.57 11.83 11.94
N GLN A 92 -13.71 10.52 12.10
CA GLN A 92 -14.05 9.92 13.38
C GLN A 92 -12.86 9.94 14.34
N ARG A 93 -13.13 9.97 15.65
CA ARG A 93 -12.16 10.11 16.75
C ARG A 93 -12.38 9.05 17.83
N ASP A 94 -12.64 7.84 17.43
CA ASP A 94 -13.01 6.80 18.39
C ASP A 94 -11.92 5.75 18.62
N LEU A 95 -10.91 5.66 17.74
CA LEU A 95 -9.86 4.67 17.86
C LEU A 95 -8.47 5.31 17.71
N GLY A 96 -7.59 5.02 18.68
CA GLY A 96 -6.20 5.49 18.66
C GLY A 96 -5.25 4.49 17.99
N LEU A 97 -4.03 4.97 17.70
CA LEU A 97 -2.92 4.18 17.19
C LEU A 97 -1.76 4.23 18.18
N ALA A 98 -1.32 3.08 18.66
CA ALA A 98 -0.12 2.92 19.45
C ALA A 98 1.03 2.42 18.57
N LYS A 99 2.21 3.03 18.69
CA LYS A 99 3.39 2.58 17.94
C LYS A 99 3.87 1.24 18.46
N VAL A 100 4.19 0.33 17.58
CA VAL A 100 4.88 -0.92 17.86
C VAL A 100 6.37 -0.65 17.72
N GLU A 101 7.10 -0.65 18.80
CA GLU A 101 8.51 -0.20 18.79
C GLU A 101 9.47 -1.31 18.38
N ASP A 102 9.17 -2.56 18.71
CA ASP A 102 10.02 -3.70 18.41
C ASP A 102 9.28 -4.81 17.66
N ALA A 103 10.00 -5.51 16.78
CA ALA A 103 9.50 -6.67 16.06
C ALA A 103 9.04 -7.81 16.99
N ALA A 104 9.59 -7.91 18.20
CA ALA A 104 9.20 -8.90 19.19
C ALA A 104 7.78 -8.65 19.73
N ASP A 105 7.34 -7.38 19.78
CA ASP A 105 6.00 -7.01 20.25
C ASP A 105 4.88 -7.55 19.35
N LEU A 106 5.19 -7.87 18.09
CA LEU A 106 4.23 -8.49 17.18
C LEU A 106 3.84 -9.90 17.60
N ILE A 107 4.67 -10.61 18.38
CA ILE A 107 4.40 -11.99 18.79
C ILE A 107 3.21 -12.06 19.74
N PRO A 108 3.19 -11.33 20.86
CA PRO A 108 2.04 -11.32 21.77
C PRO A 108 0.80 -10.62 21.18
N LEU A 109 0.98 -9.64 20.29
CA LEU A 109 -0.13 -8.96 19.62
C LEU A 109 -0.81 -9.85 18.57
N GLY A 110 -0.04 -10.70 17.89
CA GLY A 110 -0.53 -11.56 16.81
C GLY A 110 -0.95 -10.80 15.56
N MET A 111 -1.90 -11.33 14.82
CA MET A 111 -2.46 -10.70 13.62
C MET A 111 -3.95 -10.38 13.83
N PRO A 112 -4.44 -9.22 13.36
CA PRO A 112 -5.85 -8.90 13.44
C PRO A 112 -6.67 -9.80 12.52
N ALA A 113 -7.96 -9.95 12.83
CA ALA A 113 -8.90 -10.58 11.93
C ALA A 113 -9.00 -9.76 10.64
N THR A 114 -9.00 -10.42 9.50
CA THR A 114 -9.21 -9.79 8.20
C THR A 114 -9.69 -10.83 7.19
N PRO A 115 -10.65 -10.50 6.30
CA PRO A 115 -11.03 -11.35 5.18
C PRO A 115 -10.02 -11.29 4.03
N HIS A 116 -9.11 -10.32 4.03
CA HIS A 116 -8.27 -9.95 2.90
C HIS A 116 -7.27 -11.03 2.49
N THR A 117 -7.02 -11.08 1.20
CA THR A 117 -5.95 -11.86 0.57
C THR A 117 -5.11 -10.93 -0.33
N PRO A 118 -3.80 -11.12 -0.48
CA PRO A 118 -2.90 -12.07 0.21
C PRO A 118 -2.90 -11.90 1.73
N ARG A 119 -2.90 -13.00 2.46
CA ARG A 119 -2.80 -12.96 3.92
C ARG A 119 -1.36 -12.63 4.32
N LYS A 120 -1.21 -11.67 5.20
CA LYS A 120 0.08 -11.30 5.80
C LYS A 120 0.15 -11.92 7.20
N ASP A 121 1.29 -12.47 7.58
CA ASP A 121 1.53 -13.05 8.89
C ASP A 121 2.60 -12.28 9.69
N VAL A 122 2.82 -12.67 10.94
CA VAL A 122 3.82 -12.03 11.81
C VAL A 122 5.22 -12.10 11.19
N TRP A 123 5.57 -13.22 10.49
CA TRP A 123 6.85 -13.36 9.81
C TRP A 123 7.01 -12.30 8.71
N TYR A 124 5.95 -12.09 7.89
CA TYR A 124 5.95 -11.06 6.85
C TYR A 124 6.14 -9.67 7.46
N MET A 125 5.36 -9.32 8.49
CA MET A 125 5.43 -8.04 9.17
C MET A 125 6.84 -7.75 9.69
N ARG A 126 7.45 -8.71 10.39
CA ARG A 126 8.82 -8.58 10.92
C ARG A 126 9.83 -8.37 9.80
N ARG A 127 9.83 -9.24 8.80
CA ARG A 127 10.74 -9.16 7.66
C ARG A 127 10.58 -7.85 6.89
N ARG A 128 9.32 -7.49 6.61
CA ARG A 128 9.02 -6.39 5.69
C ARG A 128 9.13 -5.02 6.34
N TYR A 129 8.72 -4.86 7.57
CA TYR A 129 8.59 -3.54 8.18
C TYR A 129 9.61 -3.25 9.29
N PHE A 130 10.20 -4.26 9.89
CA PHE A 130 11.23 -4.06 10.92
C PHE A 130 12.64 -4.37 10.43
N HIS A 131 12.81 -5.40 9.61
CA HIS A 131 14.13 -5.84 9.16
C HIS A 131 14.46 -5.43 7.73
N TYR A 132 13.65 -4.57 7.10
CA TYR A 132 13.92 -4.12 5.74
C TYR A 132 15.09 -3.13 5.72
N PRO A 133 16.18 -3.39 4.94
CA PRO A 133 17.43 -2.65 5.10
C PRO A 133 17.41 -1.24 4.51
N HIS A 134 16.47 -0.94 3.58
CA HIS A 134 16.52 0.29 2.82
C HIS A 134 15.62 1.40 3.36
N PHE A 135 14.56 1.06 4.08
CA PHE A 135 13.59 2.02 4.61
C PHE A 135 13.22 1.72 6.05
N LYS A 136 12.96 2.78 6.79
CA LYS A 136 12.34 2.70 8.10
C LYS A 136 10.84 2.86 7.94
N TYR A 137 10.10 2.00 8.57
CA TYR A 137 8.65 2.03 8.66
C TYR A 137 8.24 2.24 10.11
N ASP A 138 7.13 2.92 10.31
CA ASP A 138 6.43 2.96 11.58
C ASP A 138 5.24 2.02 11.52
N VAL A 139 5.20 1.04 12.41
CA VAL A 139 4.09 0.11 12.56
C VAL A 139 3.24 0.57 13.74
N TRP A 140 1.95 0.68 13.51
CA TRP A 140 0.97 1.15 14.48
C TRP A 140 -0.06 0.06 14.72
N ALA A 141 -0.39 -0.19 15.99
CA ALA A 141 -1.46 -1.09 16.39
C ALA A 141 -2.69 -0.29 16.83
N ALA A 142 -3.84 -0.65 16.30
CA ALA A 142 -5.14 -0.18 16.73
C ALA A 142 -5.76 -1.26 17.63
N CYS A 143 -5.94 -0.97 18.91
CA CYS A 143 -6.49 -1.91 19.88
C CYS A 143 -7.72 -1.32 20.57
N GLU A 144 -8.69 -2.17 20.87
CA GLU A 144 -9.87 -1.86 21.67
C GLU A 144 -10.15 -3.01 22.62
N ASN A 145 -10.37 -2.72 23.90
CA ASN A 145 -10.61 -3.73 24.93
C ASN A 145 -9.56 -4.85 24.94
N ASN A 146 -8.28 -4.51 24.83
CA ASN A 146 -7.14 -5.42 24.73
C ASN A 146 -7.16 -6.34 23.50
N LYS A 147 -8.01 -6.09 22.52
CA LYS A 147 -8.06 -6.83 21.28
C LYS A 147 -7.44 -5.99 20.16
N LEU A 148 -6.51 -6.58 19.41
CA LEU A 148 -5.96 -5.99 18.20
C LEU A 148 -7.03 -6.00 17.10
N LEU A 149 -7.32 -4.82 16.54
CA LEU A 149 -8.28 -4.64 15.45
C LEU A 149 -7.61 -4.42 14.10
N ALA A 150 -6.48 -3.69 14.08
CA ALA A 150 -5.74 -3.45 12.85
C ALA A 150 -4.27 -3.11 13.12
N TYR A 151 -3.45 -3.33 12.10
CA TYR A 151 -2.17 -2.65 11.93
C TYR A 151 -2.27 -1.60 10.82
N VAL A 152 -1.64 -0.47 11.06
CA VAL A 152 -1.35 0.55 10.04
C VAL A 152 0.16 0.66 9.92
N VAL A 153 0.67 0.69 8.71
CA VAL A 153 2.10 0.90 8.46
C VAL A 153 2.29 2.19 7.69
N THR A 154 3.16 3.04 8.20
CA THR A 154 3.48 4.32 7.56
C THR A 154 4.97 4.46 7.31
N ARG A 155 5.31 5.33 6.36
CA ARG A 155 6.67 5.76 6.08
C ARG A 155 6.69 7.26 5.80
N THR A 156 7.47 8.01 6.56
CA THR A 156 7.69 9.43 6.29
C THR A 156 8.82 9.60 5.28
N VAL A 157 8.55 10.36 4.22
CA VAL A 157 9.51 10.70 3.17
C VAL A 157 9.71 12.21 3.16
N SER A 158 10.95 12.65 3.33
CA SER A 158 11.31 14.06 3.24
C SER A 158 11.74 14.41 1.83
N ALA A 159 11.20 15.49 1.28
CA ALA A 159 11.69 16.11 0.06
C ALA A 159 12.82 17.09 0.41
N LYS A 160 14.03 16.58 0.57
CA LYS A 160 15.19 17.32 1.09
C LYS A 160 15.49 18.62 0.31
N GLU A 161 15.22 18.64 -0.98
CA GLU A 161 15.48 19.78 -1.86
C GLU A 161 14.53 20.96 -1.65
N THR A 162 13.36 20.72 -1.05
CA THR A 162 12.36 21.75 -0.76
C THR A 162 12.45 22.30 0.66
N GLY A 163 13.45 21.86 1.43
CA GLY A 163 13.81 22.38 2.74
C GLY A 163 12.90 22.00 3.90
N CYS A 164 11.59 21.75 3.68
CA CYS A 164 10.63 21.55 4.77
C CYS A 164 9.45 20.64 4.42
N ALA A 165 9.32 20.16 3.21
CA ALA A 165 8.18 19.35 2.81
C ALA A 165 8.43 17.87 3.14
N ALA A 166 7.50 17.28 3.85
CA ALA A 166 7.45 15.84 4.11
C ALA A 166 6.12 15.28 3.61
N VAL A 167 6.11 13.99 3.31
CA VAL A 167 4.94 13.22 2.93
C VAL A 167 4.90 11.95 3.78
N VAL A 168 3.74 11.59 4.27
CA VAL A 168 3.53 10.28 4.89
C VAL A 168 2.93 9.34 3.86
N ARG A 169 3.56 8.19 3.66
CA ARG A 169 3.00 7.08 2.89
C ARG A 169 2.24 6.16 3.83
N LEU A 170 0.95 5.94 3.62
CA LEU A 170 0.27 4.81 4.20
C LEU A 170 0.65 3.59 3.37
N VAL A 171 1.55 2.79 3.92
CA VAL A 171 2.23 1.69 3.21
C VAL A 171 1.39 0.43 3.22
N ASP A 172 0.68 0.20 4.33
CA ASP A 172 -0.16 -0.98 4.52
C ASP A 172 -1.24 -0.74 5.59
N PHE A 173 -2.35 -1.44 5.42
CA PHE A 173 -3.41 -1.57 6.41
C PHE A 173 -3.83 -3.04 6.47
N ILE A 174 -3.79 -3.64 7.66
CA ILE A 174 -4.17 -5.02 7.91
C ILE A 174 -5.24 -5.03 8.99
N GLY A 175 -6.45 -5.40 8.66
CA GLY A 175 -7.62 -5.39 9.53
C GLY A 175 -8.90 -5.54 8.72
N GLU A 176 -10.04 -5.42 9.37
CA GLU A 176 -11.34 -5.31 8.70
C GLU A 176 -11.55 -3.89 8.19
N ASP A 177 -12.19 -3.74 7.03
CA ASP A 177 -12.44 -2.44 6.38
C ASP A 177 -13.15 -1.45 7.31
N SER A 178 -14.07 -1.95 8.13
CA SER A 178 -14.84 -1.15 9.10
C SER A 178 -14.00 -0.44 10.16
N VAL A 179 -12.76 -0.88 10.37
CA VAL A 179 -11.84 -0.27 11.34
C VAL A 179 -11.19 1.00 10.79
N LEU A 180 -10.93 1.05 9.48
CA LEU A 180 -10.19 2.16 8.85
C LEU A 180 -10.85 3.53 9.05
N PRO A 181 -12.17 3.72 8.89
CA PRO A 181 -12.84 4.99 9.16
C PRO A 181 -12.66 5.51 10.60
N ARG A 182 -12.57 4.60 11.57
CA ARG A 182 -12.42 4.93 12.99
C ARG A 182 -11.04 5.52 13.33
N LEU A 183 -10.06 5.36 12.43
CA LEU A 183 -8.68 5.81 12.61
C LEU A 183 -8.43 7.24 12.12
N GLY A 184 -9.43 7.92 11.55
CA GLY A 184 -9.25 9.20 10.87
C GLY A 184 -8.50 10.25 11.69
N ALA A 185 -8.84 10.44 12.97
CA ALA A 185 -8.15 11.40 13.83
C ALA A 185 -6.72 10.96 14.22
N ALA A 186 -6.48 9.66 14.35
CA ALA A 186 -5.14 9.13 14.63
C ALA A 186 -4.20 9.33 13.42
N LEU A 187 -4.73 9.19 12.20
CA LEU A 187 -3.99 9.48 10.98
C LEU A 187 -3.68 10.99 10.84
N ASP A 188 -4.61 11.88 11.24
CA ASP A 188 -4.35 13.33 11.35
C ASP A 188 -3.23 13.63 12.37
N ALA A 189 -3.22 12.94 13.49
CA ALA A 189 -2.18 13.13 14.49
C ALA A 189 -0.79 12.74 13.94
N ILE A 190 -0.69 11.66 13.13
CA ILE A 190 0.54 11.29 12.44
C ILE A 190 0.96 12.39 11.45
N LEU A 191 0.05 12.86 10.58
CA LEU A 191 0.33 13.94 9.64
C LEU A 191 0.87 15.19 10.32
N ASN A 192 0.22 15.61 11.42
CA ASN A 192 0.61 16.80 12.18
C ASN A 192 1.98 16.63 12.86
N ARG A 193 2.24 15.47 13.45
CA ARG A 193 3.51 15.16 14.11
C ARG A 193 4.68 15.19 13.12
N GLU A 194 4.49 14.59 11.95
CA GLU A 194 5.51 14.54 10.89
C GLU A 194 5.62 15.88 10.13
N GLY A 195 4.73 16.84 10.39
CA GLY A 195 4.67 18.09 9.63
C GLY A 195 4.49 17.84 8.15
N ALA A 196 3.76 16.81 7.75
CA ALA A 196 3.64 16.39 6.36
C ALA A 196 2.61 17.22 5.59
N GLU A 197 2.83 17.40 4.28
CA GLU A 197 1.88 18.07 3.40
C GLU A 197 0.64 17.23 3.16
N TYR A 198 0.86 15.94 2.98
CA TYR A 198 -0.21 14.96 2.77
C TYR A 198 0.22 13.57 3.23
N MET A 199 -0.76 12.73 3.42
CA MET A 199 -0.62 11.28 3.47
C MET A 199 -1.23 10.71 2.21
N ASP A 200 -0.55 9.79 1.53
CA ASP A 200 -1.11 9.09 0.38
C ASP A 200 -1.01 7.58 0.49
N CYS A 201 -1.83 6.94 -0.33
CA CYS A 201 -1.91 5.48 -0.40
C CYS A 201 -2.35 5.07 -1.80
N TYR A 202 -1.67 4.10 -2.37
CA TYR A 202 -2.18 3.37 -3.53
C TYR A 202 -2.73 2.03 -3.04
N ASN A 203 -4.01 1.82 -3.25
CA ASN A 203 -4.70 0.63 -2.77
C ASN A 203 -5.75 0.15 -3.77
N ALA A 204 -5.84 -1.16 -3.95
CA ALA A 204 -6.97 -1.85 -4.56
C ALA A 204 -7.59 -2.81 -3.55
N GLY A 205 -8.89 -2.96 -3.61
CA GLY A 205 -9.66 -3.94 -2.84
C GLY A 205 -10.43 -3.37 -1.66
N ILE A 206 -9.90 -2.38 -0.94
CA ILE A 206 -10.68 -1.65 0.07
C ILE A 206 -11.61 -0.67 -0.66
N PRO A 207 -12.93 -0.69 -0.38
CA PRO A 207 -13.89 0.18 -1.06
C PRO A 207 -13.59 1.68 -0.91
N ALA A 208 -13.89 2.47 -1.95
CA ALA A 208 -13.60 3.90 -1.96
C ALA A 208 -14.35 4.68 -0.87
N ASP A 209 -15.56 4.29 -0.53
CA ASP A 209 -16.36 4.89 0.55
C ASP A 209 -15.73 4.68 1.93
N VAL A 210 -15.05 3.56 2.15
CA VAL A 210 -14.27 3.31 3.38
C VAL A 210 -13.09 4.29 3.48
N TRP A 211 -12.37 4.52 2.37
CA TRP A 211 -11.31 5.52 2.31
C TRP A 211 -11.83 6.93 2.54
N LEU A 212 -12.96 7.29 1.92
CA LEU A 212 -13.62 8.59 2.11
C LEU A 212 -14.03 8.78 3.57
N ALA A 213 -14.63 7.77 4.20
CA ALA A 213 -15.01 7.82 5.61
C ALA A 213 -13.80 7.94 6.55
N ALA A 214 -12.65 7.39 6.16
CA ALA A 214 -11.37 7.58 6.85
C ALA A 214 -10.73 8.96 6.60
N GLY A 215 -11.34 9.82 5.77
CA GLY A 215 -10.87 11.18 5.48
C GLY A 215 -9.87 11.27 4.32
N PHE A 216 -9.80 10.27 3.47
CA PHE A 216 -9.05 10.33 2.21
C PHE A 216 -9.94 10.82 1.06
N THR A 217 -9.29 11.28 0.01
CA THR A 217 -9.92 11.62 -1.27
C THR A 217 -9.28 10.74 -2.34
N GLU A 218 -10.08 10.16 -3.22
CA GLU A 218 -9.53 9.47 -4.39
C GLU A 218 -9.06 10.50 -5.41
N ARG A 219 -7.87 10.31 -5.95
CA ARG A 219 -7.36 11.10 -7.06
C ARG A 219 -7.93 10.56 -8.36
N VAL A 220 -8.63 11.42 -9.08
CA VAL A 220 -9.20 11.10 -10.41
C VAL A 220 -8.17 11.45 -11.49
N GLU A 221 -7.98 10.54 -12.45
CA GLU A 221 -7.07 10.79 -13.58
C GLU A 221 -7.59 11.94 -14.45
N GLY A 222 -6.69 12.87 -14.80
CA GLY A 222 -7.01 13.98 -15.69
C GLY A 222 -7.75 15.15 -15.03
N ASP A 223 -8.06 15.12 -13.75
CA ASP A 223 -8.77 16.20 -13.04
C ASP A 223 -7.89 17.42 -12.73
N GLY A 224 -6.59 17.33 -12.97
CA GLY A 224 -5.62 18.40 -12.67
C GLY A 224 -5.10 18.41 -11.24
N CYS A 225 -5.59 17.51 -10.36
CA CYS A 225 -5.01 17.28 -9.03
C CYS A 225 -3.66 16.59 -9.16
N ILE A 226 -2.63 17.12 -8.50
CA ILE A 226 -1.29 16.54 -8.49
C ILE A 226 -0.92 16.14 -7.07
N ILE A 227 -0.68 14.85 -6.87
CA ILE A 227 -0.17 14.25 -5.63
C ILE A 227 1.08 13.44 -6.00
N PRO A 228 2.27 14.04 -5.87
CA PRO A 228 3.52 13.43 -6.33
C PRO A 228 3.86 12.12 -5.62
N ASN A 229 4.33 11.15 -6.38
CA ASN A 229 4.87 9.92 -5.80
C ASN A 229 6.41 9.95 -5.68
N TYR A 230 7.12 10.57 -6.61
CA TYR A 230 8.58 10.70 -6.56
C TYR A 230 8.97 12.01 -5.88
N LEU A 231 9.80 11.92 -4.83
CA LEU A 231 10.16 13.04 -3.95
C LEU A 231 11.66 13.29 -3.84
N THR A 232 12.48 12.53 -4.57
CA THR A 232 13.95 12.67 -4.54
C THR A 232 14.53 12.38 -5.93
N PRO A 233 14.71 13.40 -6.79
CA PRO A 233 14.14 14.76 -6.69
C PRO A 233 12.60 14.76 -6.77
N PRO A 234 11.93 15.82 -6.28
CA PRO A 234 10.49 15.92 -6.42
C PRO A 234 10.07 16.03 -7.89
N LEU A 235 9.21 15.14 -8.33
CA LEU A 235 8.55 15.22 -9.64
C LEU A 235 7.11 15.67 -9.42
N HIS A 236 6.77 16.88 -9.87
CA HIS A 236 5.43 17.47 -9.73
C HIS A 236 4.46 16.90 -10.76
N GLU A 237 4.32 15.58 -10.73
CA GLU A 237 3.43 14.83 -11.61
C GLU A 237 2.82 13.64 -10.88
N ASN A 238 1.70 13.17 -11.40
CA ASN A 238 1.07 11.95 -10.93
C ASN A 238 1.75 10.73 -11.56
N THR A 239 1.80 9.64 -10.81
CA THR A 239 2.28 8.34 -11.30
C THR A 239 1.14 7.35 -11.22
N GLU A 240 0.87 6.64 -12.30
CA GLU A 240 -0.12 5.58 -12.33
C GLU A 240 0.56 4.23 -12.15
N TYR A 241 -0.07 3.39 -11.33
CA TYR A 241 0.35 2.01 -11.08
C TYR A 241 -0.75 1.05 -11.51
N TYR A 242 -0.34 -0.14 -11.98
CA TYR A 242 -1.23 -1.20 -12.40
C TYR A 242 -0.85 -2.48 -11.69
N TYR A 243 -1.82 -3.34 -11.46
CA TYR A 243 -1.62 -4.61 -10.76
C TYR A 243 -2.31 -5.76 -11.46
N PHE A 244 -1.97 -6.97 -11.08
CA PHE A 244 -2.76 -8.16 -11.37
C PHE A 244 -2.90 -9.06 -10.15
N THR A 245 -3.93 -9.90 -10.17
CA THR A 245 -4.11 -11.03 -9.25
C THR A 245 -4.84 -12.17 -9.96
N ASN A 246 -4.44 -13.41 -9.64
CA ASN A 246 -5.15 -14.61 -10.10
C ASN A 246 -6.41 -14.89 -9.26
N LYS A 247 -6.58 -14.21 -8.11
CA LYS A 247 -7.66 -14.44 -7.15
C LYS A 247 -8.25 -13.10 -6.72
N PRO A 248 -9.33 -12.65 -7.37
CA PRO A 248 -9.92 -11.33 -7.10
C PRO A 248 -10.79 -11.27 -5.83
N GLU A 249 -11.20 -12.43 -5.27
CA GLU A 249 -12.08 -12.50 -4.10
C GLU A 249 -11.33 -12.03 -2.84
N ASN A 250 -11.90 -11.04 -2.14
CA ASN A 250 -11.32 -10.42 -0.95
C ASN A 250 -9.87 -9.93 -1.15
N PHE A 251 -9.52 -9.65 -2.41
CA PHE A 251 -8.17 -9.22 -2.75
C PHE A 251 -7.93 -7.77 -2.32
N VAL A 252 -6.85 -7.55 -1.57
CA VAL A 252 -6.37 -6.23 -1.19
C VAL A 252 -4.88 -6.12 -1.50
N MET A 253 -4.49 -5.04 -2.14
CA MET A 253 -3.11 -4.74 -2.48
C MET A 253 -2.77 -3.29 -2.19
N PHE A 254 -1.60 -3.08 -1.63
CA PHE A 254 -0.95 -1.78 -1.51
C PHE A 254 0.24 -1.69 -2.46
N LYS A 255 0.60 -0.45 -2.86
CA LYS A 255 1.77 -0.24 -3.75
C LYS A 255 3.06 -0.84 -3.19
N ALA A 256 3.22 -0.84 -1.88
CA ALA A 256 4.41 -1.36 -1.23
C ALA A 256 4.50 -2.89 -1.17
N ASP A 257 3.43 -3.59 -1.50
CA ASP A 257 3.41 -5.05 -1.53
C ASP A 257 4.41 -5.58 -2.56
N GLY A 258 5.01 -6.71 -2.25
CA GLY A 258 6.06 -7.28 -3.11
C GLY A 258 7.33 -6.44 -3.15
N ASP A 259 7.61 -5.64 -2.10
CA ASP A 259 8.78 -4.74 -1.97
C ASP A 259 8.86 -3.68 -3.09
N GLN A 260 7.71 -3.27 -3.66
CA GLN A 260 7.65 -2.34 -4.80
C GLN A 260 7.77 -0.85 -4.40
N ASP A 261 7.96 -0.53 -3.15
CA ASP A 261 8.33 0.81 -2.67
C ASP A 261 9.86 1.00 -2.56
N ARG A 262 10.64 0.04 -3.05
CA ARG A 262 12.10 0.17 -3.16
C ARG A 262 12.49 1.37 -4.01
N PRO A 263 13.62 2.05 -3.69
CA PRO A 263 14.19 3.01 -4.61
C PRO A 263 14.57 2.29 -5.90
N ASN A 264 14.31 2.91 -7.03
CA ASN A 264 14.95 2.49 -8.26
C ASN A 264 16.45 2.69 -8.06
N LEU A 265 17.19 1.62 -7.83
CA LEU A 265 18.65 1.66 -7.87
C LEU A 265 19.02 2.03 -9.31
N LYS A 266 19.68 3.17 -9.46
CA LYS A 266 20.27 3.58 -10.74
C LYS A 266 21.45 2.69 -11.07
#